data_d69012ed6e1427fb34cc29ea453524fc
#
_entry.id   d69012ed6e1427fb34cc29ea453524fc
#
_cell.length_a   1.000
_cell.length_b   1.000
_cell.length_c   1.000
_cell.angle_alpha   90.00
_cell.angle_beta   90.00
_cell.angle_gamma   90.00
#
_symmetry.space_group_name_H-M   'P 1'
#
loop_
_entity.id
_entity.type
_entity.pdbx_description
1 polymer ?
#
loop_
_entity_poly.entity_id
_entity_poly.type
_entity_poly.pdbx_seq_one_letter_code
_entity_poly.pdbx_strand_id
1 'polypeptide(L)'
;MGAKESGGTTVGVSPAINFKEHVEDYKYPSDVFDSLIFTGSGYKGRNVTLVRSCDAVISVQGMIGTLNELTIAYDEKKIVGLLLGTGGASDIFLDVLRKMGKSHDNVISSDDPNILVEKIIEALEIL
;
A
#
# COMPACT_ATOMS: atom_id res chain seq x y z
N MET A 1 5.88 -8.73 9.01
CA MET A 1 6.82 -9.04 10.09
C MET A 1 7.04 -7.79 10.95
N GLY A 2 7.62 -6.71 10.48
CA GLY A 2 7.98 -5.55 11.30
C GLY A 2 6.85 -4.96 12.16
N ALA A 3 5.64 -4.80 11.63
CA ALA A 3 4.50 -4.30 12.41
C ALA A 3 4.17 -5.22 13.60
N LYS A 4 4.16 -6.53 13.38
CA LYS A 4 3.90 -7.52 14.44
C LYS A 4 5.02 -7.57 15.49
N GLU A 5 6.27 -7.47 15.07
CA GLU A 5 7.44 -7.39 15.96
C GLU A 5 7.42 -6.14 16.84
N SER A 6 6.83 -5.05 16.33
CA SER A 6 6.63 -3.79 17.06
C SER A 6 5.30 -3.72 17.83
N GLY A 7 4.56 -4.82 17.95
CA GLY A 7 3.29 -4.90 18.70
C GLY A 7 2.08 -4.33 17.96
N GLY A 8 2.21 -4.05 16.67
CA GLY A 8 1.09 -3.60 15.83
C GLY A 8 0.18 -4.74 15.40
N THR A 9 -1.10 -4.45 15.16
CA THR A 9 -2.05 -5.39 14.58
C THR A 9 -1.85 -5.49 13.08
N THR A 10 -1.88 -6.71 12.55
CA THR A 10 -1.68 -6.98 11.13
C THR A 10 -2.93 -7.59 10.50
N VAL A 11 -3.42 -6.96 9.44
CA VAL A 11 -4.58 -7.43 8.67
C VAL A 11 -4.17 -7.65 7.23
N GLY A 12 -4.36 -8.85 6.72
CA GLY A 12 -4.14 -9.18 5.32
C GLY A 12 -5.44 -9.12 4.52
N VAL A 13 -5.40 -8.48 3.36
CA VAL A 13 -6.52 -8.46 2.40
C VAL A 13 -6.14 -9.29 1.20
N SER A 14 -6.70 -10.49 1.12
CA SER A 14 -6.34 -11.51 0.12
C SER A 14 -7.22 -11.41 -1.13
N PRO A 15 -6.66 -11.66 -2.32
CA PRO A 15 -7.43 -11.83 -3.55
C PRO A 15 -8.22 -13.15 -3.60
N ALA A 16 -7.86 -14.12 -2.74
CA ALA A 16 -8.44 -15.46 -2.68
C ALA A 16 -9.88 -15.47 -2.19
N ILE A 17 -10.62 -16.54 -2.51
CA ILE A 17 -11.99 -16.77 -2.01
C ILE A 17 -12.02 -17.40 -0.62
N ASN A 18 -10.93 -18.07 -0.21
CA ASN A 18 -10.82 -18.74 1.08
C ASN A 18 -9.35 -18.99 1.46
N PHE A 19 -9.16 -19.53 2.68
CA PHE A 19 -7.83 -19.84 3.21
C PHE A 19 -7.05 -20.86 2.36
N LYS A 20 -7.72 -21.87 1.84
CA LYS A 20 -7.08 -22.90 1.02
C LYS A 20 -6.48 -22.31 -0.25
N GLU A 21 -7.26 -21.54 -0.98
CA GLU A 21 -6.79 -20.86 -2.22
C GLU A 21 -5.65 -19.88 -1.90
N HIS A 22 -5.73 -19.14 -0.78
CA HIS A 22 -4.69 -18.22 -0.33
C HIS A 22 -3.34 -18.91 -0.15
N VAL A 23 -3.32 -20.07 0.52
CA VAL A 23 -2.09 -20.79 0.84
C VAL A 23 -1.64 -21.69 -0.31
N GLU A 24 -2.56 -22.45 -0.93
CA GLU A 24 -2.20 -23.46 -1.91
C GLU A 24 -2.01 -22.91 -3.33
N ASP A 25 -2.85 -21.97 -3.77
CA ASP A 25 -2.82 -21.45 -5.13
C ASP A 25 -1.98 -20.16 -5.21
N TYR A 26 -2.25 -19.18 -4.35
CA TYR A 26 -1.50 -17.93 -4.31
C TYR A 26 -0.14 -18.04 -3.61
N LYS A 27 0.10 -19.09 -2.82
CA LYS A 27 1.34 -19.30 -2.05
C LYS A 27 1.68 -18.14 -1.10
N TYR A 28 0.67 -17.48 -0.56
CA TYR A 28 0.85 -16.39 0.37
C TYR A 28 1.04 -16.86 1.82
N PRO A 29 1.84 -16.15 2.62
CA PRO A 29 1.99 -16.45 4.04
C PRO A 29 0.68 -16.14 4.79
N SER A 30 0.37 -16.93 5.81
CA SER A 30 -0.81 -16.73 6.65
C SER A 30 -0.48 -16.46 8.12
N ASP A 31 0.68 -16.89 8.57
CA ASP A 31 1.14 -16.84 9.97
C ASP A 31 1.59 -15.45 10.44
N VAL A 32 1.81 -14.54 9.48
CA VAL A 32 2.25 -13.16 9.75
C VAL A 32 1.09 -12.19 10.01
N PHE A 33 -0.15 -12.63 9.81
CA PHE A 33 -1.35 -11.79 9.99
C PHE A 33 -2.14 -12.20 11.23
N ASP A 34 -2.66 -11.20 11.95
CA ASP A 34 -3.61 -11.41 13.04
C ASP A 34 -5.02 -11.70 12.51
N SER A 35 -5.34 -11.14 11.34
CA SER A 35 -6.59 -11.39 10.61
C SER A 35 -6.37 -11.43 9.11
N LEU A 36 -7.15 -12.27 8.42
CA LEU A 36 -7.17 -12.35 6.95
C LEU A 36 -8.59 -12.13 6.44
N ILE A 37 -8.72 -11.24 5.47
CA ILE A 37 -9.97 -10.95 4.75
C ILE A 37 -9.85 -11.55 3.35
N PHE A 38 -10.76 -12.44 2.98
CA PHE A 38 -10.81 -13.05 1.66
C PHE A 38 -11.82 -12.32 0.79
N THR A 39 -11.33 -11.62 -0.25
CA THR A 39 -12.19 -10.82 -1.14
C THR A 39 -12.78 -11.63 -2.28
N GLY A 40 -12.11 -12.67 -2.71
CA GLY A 40 -12.50 -13.46 -3.90
C GLY A 40 -12.50 -12.69 -5.20
N SER A 41 -11.88 -11.50 -5.23
CA SER A 41 -11.95 -10.59 -6.37
C SER A 41 -10.69 -10.57 -7.25
N GLY A 42 -9.76 -11.50 -7.00
CA GLY A 42 -8.46 -11.55 -7.67
C GLY A 42 -7.58 -10.35 -7.31
N TYR A 43 -6.41 -10.26 -7.96
CA TYR A 43 -5.41 -9.25 -7.64
C TYR A 43 -5.92 -7.81 -7.79
N LYS A 44 -6.49 -7.48 -8.95
CA LYS A 44 -6.91 -6.10 -9.26
C LYS A 44 -8.12 -5.66 -8.46
N GLY A 45 -9.09 -6.53 -8.27
CA GLY A 45 -10.27 -6.24 -7.47
C GLY A 45 -9.93 -6.06 -5.99
N ARG A 46 -8.99 -6.85 -5.46
CA ARG A 46 -8.48 -6.73 -4.11
C ARG A 46 -7.81 -5.38 -3.85
N ASN A 47 -7.11 -4.79 -4.84
CA ASN A 47 -6.43 -3.52 -4.69
C ASN A 47 -7.38 -2.38 -4.28
N VAL A 48 -8.56 -2.30 -4.87
CA VAL A 48 -9.59 -1.31 -4.50
C VAL A 48 -10.01 -1.47 -3.05
N THR A 49 -10.33 -2.70 -2.64
CA THR A 49 -10.73 -3.00 -1.25
C THR A 49 -9.62 -2.65 -0.27
N LEU A 50 -8.38 -3.02 -0.57
CA LEU A 50 -7.21 -2.74 0.27
C LEU A 50 -7.02 -1.23 0.46
N VAL A 51 -6.97 -0.48 -0.63
CA VAL A 51 -6.73 0.98 -0.58
C VAL A 51 -7.86 1.72 0.14
N ARG A 52 -9.12 1.36 -0.12
CA ARG A 52 -10.27 1.98 0.57
C ARG A 52 -10.31 1.71 2.07
N SER A 53 -9.75 0.59 2.50
CA SER A 53 -9.70 0.20 3.92
C SER A 53 -8.58 0.89 4.71
N CYS A 54 -7.75 1.72 4.08
CA CYS A 54 -6.62 2.40 4.69
C CYS A 54 -6.86 3.91 4.81
N ASP A 55 -6.24 4.55 5.79
CA ASP A 55 -6.14 6.01 5.91
C ASP A 55 -4.99 6.56 5.07
N ALA A 56 -3.89 5.81 4.99
CA ALA A 56 -2.73 6.11 4.15
C ALA A 56 -2.19 4.84 3.48
N VAL A 57 -1.49 5.01 2.37
CA VAL A 57 -0.81 3.93 1.64
C VAL A 57 0.68 4.22 1.59
N ILE A 58 1.51 3.29 2.03
CA ILE A 58 2.98 3.38 1.90
C ILE A 58 3.45 2.35 0.89
N SER A 59 4.19 2.82 -0.10
CA SER A 59 4.80 1.98 -1.13
C SER A 59 6.30 1.84 -0.93
N VAL A 60 6.76 0.59 -1.01
CA VAL A 60 8.17 0.21 -0.98
C VAL A 60 8.45 -0.60 -2.22
N GLN A 61 9.30 -0.10 -3.14
CA GLN A 61 9.57 -0.73 -4.42
C GLN A 61 8.28 -0.89 -5.27
N GLY A 62 7.91 -2.12 -5.59
CA GLY A 62 6.66 -2.46 -6.26
C GLY A 62 6.73 -2.46 -7.78
N MET A 63 5.81 -3.20 -8.37
CA MET A 63 5.67 -3.39 -9.81
C MET A 63 4.32 -2.80 -10.29
N ILE A 64 3.78 -3.33 -11.39
CA ILE A 64 2.52 -2.85 -12.00
C ILE A 64 1.32 -2.92 -11.03
N GLY A 65 1.27 -3.95 -10.18
CA GLY A 65 0.21 -4.08 -9.16
C GLY A 65 0.28 -2.93 -8.15
N THR A 66 1.48 -2.60 -7.68
CA THR A 66 1.71 -1.47 -6.77
C THR A 66 1.41 -0.14 -7.44
N LEU A 67 1.78 0.02 -8.72
CA LEU A 67 1.41 1.23 -9.47
C LEU A 67 -0.11 1.39 -9.57
N ASN A 68 -0.85 0.29 -9.75
CA ASN A 68 -2.31 0.31 -9.72
C ASN A 68 -2.86 0.73 -8.34
N GLU A 69 -2.31 0.20 -7.25
CA GLU A 69 -2.68 0.62 -5.88
C GLU A 69 -2.38 2.11 -5.64
N LEU A 70 -1.22 2.60 -6.09
CA LEU A 70 -0.85 4.02 -5.98
C LEU A 70 -1.79 4.93 -6.76
N THR A 71 -2.19 4.56 -7.98
CA THR A 71 -3.14 5.34 -8.78
C THR A 71 -4.52 5.38 -8.14
N ILE A 72 -4.99 4.28 -7.56
CA ILE A 72 -6.25 4.23 -6.80
C ILE A 72 -6.15 5.13 -5.57
N ALA A 73 -5.07 5.02 -4.78
CA ALA A 73 -4.86 5.81 -3.58
C ALA A 73 -4.83 7.31 -3.89
N TYR A 74 -4.15 7.69 -4.97
CA TYR A 74 -4.09 9.06 -5.44
C TYR A 74 -5.48 9.61 -5.81
N ASP A 75 -6.24 8.87 -6.60
CA ASP A 75 -7.57 9.27 -7.07
C ASP A 75 -8.60 9.35 -5.93
N GLU A 76 -8.50 8.44 -4.96
CA GLU A 76 -9.31 8.42 -3.73
C GLU A 76 -8.82 9.45 -2.67
N LYS A 77 -7.82 10.28 -3.00
CA LYS A 77 -7.26 11.33 -2.14
C LYS A 77 -6.71 10.83 -0.80
N LYS A 78 -6.22 9.59 -0.77
CA LYS A 78 -5.49 9.06 0.38
C LYS A 78 -4.13 9.73 0.50
N ILE A 79 -3.58 9.77 1.69
CA ILE A 79 -2.16 10.11 1.88
C ILE A 79 -1.32 8.97 1.28
N VAL A 80 -0.41 9.31 0.38
CA VAL A 80 0.47 8.36 -0.30
C VAL A 80 1.91 8.60 0.14
N GLY A 81 2.52 7.59 0.73
CA GLY A 81 3.94 7.59 1.09
C GLY A 81 4.76 6.77 0.10
N LEU A 82 5.86 7.33 -0.38
CA LEU A 82 6.81 6.67 -1.28
C LEU A 82 8.16 6.55 -0.61
N LEU A 83 8.62 5.34 -0.34
CA LEU A 83 9.98 5.10 0.10
C LEU A 83 10.91 5.08 -1.11
N LEU A 84 11.64 6.17 -1.30
CA LEU A 84 12.54 6.36 -2.44
C LEU A 84 13.82 5.54 -2.31
N GLY A 85 14.47 5.28 -3.45
CA GLY A 85 15.70 4.50 -3.51
C GLY A 85 15.47 2.99 -3.41
N THR A 86 14.22 2.55 -3.36
CA THR A 86 13.84 1.14 -3.32
C THR A 86 13.57 0.55 -4.70
N GLY A 87 13.47 1.39 -5.73
CA GLY A 87 13.18 1.02 -7.12
C GLY A 87 11.68 0.90 -7.41
N GLY A 88 11.36 0.49 -8.64
CA GLY A 88 10.01 0.17 -9.07
C GLY A 88 9.01 1.33 -9.02
N ALA A 89 7.77 1.01 -8.69
CA ALA A 89 6.66 1.98 -8.69
C ALA A 89 6.89 3.14 -7.72
N SER A 90 7.53 2.90 -6.56
CA SER A 90 7.81 3.94 -5.57
C SER A 90 8.68 5.05 -6.12
N ASP A 91 9.71 4.72 -6.90
CA ASP A 91 10.66 5.70 -7.42
C ASP A 91 10.14 6.48 -8.64
N ILE A 92 9.20 5.89 -9.40
CA ILE A 92 8.71 6.52 -10.65
C ILE A 92 7.39 7.26 -10.49
N PHE A 93 6.62 7.02 -9.42
CA PHE A 93 5.24 7.51 -9.32
C PHE A 93 5.12 9.04 -9.38
N LEU A 94 6.02 9.77 -8.73
CA LEU A 94 6.05 11.24 -8.82
C LEU A 94 6.30 11.74 -10.24
N ASP A 95 7.16 11.07 -11.00
CA ASP A 95 7.40 11.42 -12.40
C ASP A 95 6.18 11.13 -13.28
N VAL A 96 5.44 10.06 -13.00
CA VAL A 96 4.17 9.77 -13.67
C VAL A 96 3.19 10.92 -13.45
N LEU A 97 3.00 11.36 -12.21
CA LEU A 97 2.10 12.49 -11.89
C LEU A 97 2.53 13.79 -12.58
N ARG A 98 3.83 14.13 -12.52
CA ARG A 98 4.37 15.33 -13.18
C ARG A 98 4.14 15.32 -14.69
N LYS A 99 4.41 14.19 -15.36
CA LYS A 99 4.19 14.05 -16.80
C LYS A 99 2.72 14.14 -17.20
N MET A 100 1.81 13.80 -16.29
CA MET A 100 0.37 13.95 -16.46
C MET A 100 -0.15 15.34 -16.07
N GLY A 101 0.71 16.25 -15.61
CA GLY A 101 0.30 17.57 -15.12
C GLY A 101 -0.56 17.53 -13.88
N LYS A 102 -0.38 16.50 -13.03
CA LYS A 102 -1.14 16.30 -11.79
C LYS A 102 -0.43 16.89 -10.59
N SER A 103 -1.20 17.46 -9.66
CA SER A 103 -0.72 17.84 -8.33
C SER A 103 -0.22 16.60 -7.57
N HIS A 104 0.65 16.81 -6.61
CA HIS A 104 1.16 15.76 -5.71
C HIS A 104 1.05 16.16 -4.24
N ASP A 105 0.07 16.99 -3.91
CA ASP A 105 -0.12 17.55 -2.56
C ASP A 105 -0.39 16.46 -1.50
N ASN A 106 -0.99 15.35 -1.89
CA ASN A 106 -1.23 14.20 -1.02
C ASN A 106 -0.14 13.11 -1.11
N VAL A 107 0.99 13.39 -1.78
CA VAL A 107 2.09 12.44 -1.95
C VAL A 107 3.32 12.90 -1.19
N ILE A 108 3.73 12.10 -0.22
CA ILE A 108 4.90 12.31 0.63
C ILE A 108 5.98 11.33 0.22
N SER A 109 7.21 11.78 0.08
CA SER A 109 8.34 10.92 -0.27
C SER A 109 9.54 11.17 0.62
N SER A 110 10.28 10.10 0.90
CA SER A 110 11.55 10.13 1.62
C SER A 110 12.36 8.88 1.29
N ASP A 111 13.67 8.97 1.36
CA ASP A 111 14.60 7.84 1.34
C ASP A 111 14.87 7.26 2.74
N ASP A 112 14.44 7.98 3.78
CA ASP A 112 14.47 7.51 5.17
C ASP A 112 13.08 7.03 5.61
N PRO A 113 12.93 5.75 6.01
CA PRO A 113 11.63 5.19 6.39
C PRO A 113 11.02 5.82 7.65
N ASN A 114 11.84 6.26 8.61
CA ASN A 114 11.34 6.89 9.83
C ASN A 114 10.77 8.27 9.52
N ILE A 115 11.52 9.08 8.75
CA ILE A 115 11.05 10.41 8.30
C ILE A 115 9.77 10.27 7.46
N LEU A 116 9.69 9.25 6.60
CA LEU A 116 8.50 9.01 5.79
C LEU A 116 7.27 8.76 6.68
N VAL A 117 7.39 7.87 7.66
CA VAL A 117 6.29 7.51 8.57
C VAL A 117 5.88 8.71 9.43
N GLU A 118 6.83 9.45 10.00
CA GLU A 118 6.55 10.66 10.80
C GLU A 118 5.72 11.68 10.00
N LYS A 119 6.14 12.00 8.78
CA LYS A 119 5.41 12.94 7.90
C LYS A 119 4.01 12.45 7.53
N ILE A 120 3.83 11.14 7.35
CA ILE A 120 2.51 10.57 7.06
C ILE A 120 1.59 10.69 8.28
N ILE A 121 2.09 10.40 9.47
CA ILE A 121 1.33 10.55 10.73
C ILE A 121 0.91 12.01 10.91
N GLU A 122 1.83 12.97 10.75
CA GLU A 122 1.54 14.39 10.82
C GLU A 122 0.45 14.80 9.81
N ALA A 123 0.52 14.29 8.58
CA ALA A 123 -0.48 14.58 7.56
C ALA A 123 -1.87 14.01 7.90
N LEU A 124 -1.94 12.85 8.54
CA LEU A 124 -3.19 12.23 8.99
C LEU A 124 -3.82 12.96 10.19
N GLU A 125 -3.02 13.56 11.06
CA GLU A 125 -3.52 14.32 12.21
C GLU A 125 -4.19 15.66 11.83
N ILE A 126 -3.92 16.16 10.62
CA ILE A 126 -4.48 17.42 10.11
C ILE A 126 -5.84 17.19 9.41
N LEU A 127 -6.17 15.96 9.03
CA LEU A 127 -7.43 15.59 8.37
C LEU A 127 -8.58 15.43 9.36
#